data_10b69b58fd7bdce2e426bfe5b27ff51e
#
_entry.id   10b69b58fd7bdce2e426bfe5b27ff51e
#
_cell.length_a   1.000
_cell.length_b   1.000
_cell.length_c   1.000
_cell.angle_alpha   90.00
_cell.angle_beta   90.00
_cell.angle_gamma   90.00
#
_symmetry.space_group_name_H-M   'P 1'
#
loop_
_entity.id
_entity.type
_entity.pdbx_description
1 polymer ?
#
loop_
_entity_poly.entity_id
_entity_poly.type
_entity_poly.pdbx_seq_one_letter_code
_entity_poly.pdbx_strand_id
1 'polypeptide(L)'
;MTPQDHNKVIGIMLLIWGGMNALTMLILVPFFLIAIGAIGSDPSAPPELTAILGAFGVFFFLLALLFGIPPVVAGYGMLKRKSWARVMGIISACLTALSFPLGTALCVYSMWFLFGEGEKFYRGYDAPPAPAPDYLRDASSYEWNARRANEVRREQPRDYVPPAQPPDWRS
;
A
#
# COMPACT_ATOMS: atom_id res chain seq x y z
N MET A 1 9.61 -4.72 -18.58
CA MET A 1 8.53 -4.49 -17.61
C MET A 1 9.01 -3.41 -16.65
N THR A 2 8.16 -2.44 -16.34
CA THR A 2 8.49 -1.39 -15.38
C THR A 2 8.26 -1.90 -13.95
N PRO A 3 8.91 -1.31 -12.91
CA PRO A 3 8.64 -1.67 -11.51
C PRO A 3 7.16 -1.54 -11.14
N GLN A 4 6.44 -0.64 -11.82
CA GLN A 4 5.00 -0.47 -11.65
C GLN A 4 4.18 -1.65 -12.17
N ASP A 5 4.63 -2.29 -13.26
CA ASP A 5 3.96 -3.45 -13.85
C ASP A 5 4.14 -4.67 -12.95
N HIS A 6 5.34 -4.90 -12.41
CA HIS A 6 5.60 -5.96 -11.44
C HIS A 6 4.74 -5.80 -10.17
N ASN A 7 4.63 -4.58 -9.64
CA ASN A 7 3.79 -4.29 -8.48
C ASN A 7 2.31 -4.60 -8.75
N LYS A 8 1.79 -4.24 -9.93
CA LYS A 8 0.40 -4.55 -10.33
C LYS A 8 0.19 -6.05 -10.46
N VAL A 9 1.11 -6.75 -11.13
CA VAL A 9 1.01 -8.22 -11.32
C VAL A 9 0.97 -8.93 -9.98
N ILE A 10 1.88 -8.62 -9.06
CA ILE A 10 1.90 -9.21 -7.73
C ILE A 10 0.63 -8.88 -6.96
N GLY A 11 0.18 -7.62 -6.99
CA GLY A 11 -1.05 -7.19 -6.33
C GLY A 11 -2.29 -7.94 -6.84
N ILE A 12 -2.41 -8.14 -8.15
CA ILE A 12 -3.50 -8.90 -8.77
C ILE A 12 -3.40 -10.39 -8.39
N MET A 13 -2.20 -10.98 -8.45
CA MET A 13 -2.02 -12.38 -8.06
C MET A 13 -2.37 -12.64 -6.61
N LEU A 14 -1.99 -11.74 -5.70
CA LEU A 14 -2.36 -11.82 -4.28
C LEU A 14 -3.87 -11.67 -4.08
N LEU A 15 -4.55 -10.79 -4.83
CA LEU A 15 -6.00 -10.65 -4.79
C LEU A 15 -6.71 -11.90 -5.30
N ILE A 16 -6.26 -12.48 -6.42
CA ILE A 16 -6.83 -13.73 -6.95
C ILE A 16 -6.64 -14.86 -5.93
N TRP A 17 -5.44 -14.98 -5.37
CA TRP A 17 -5.13 -16.00 -4.38
C TRP A 17 -5.98 -15.85 -3.11
N GLY A 18 -6.03 -14.65 -2.55
CA GLY A 18 -6.86 -14.33 -1.39
C GLY A 18 -8.36 -14.50 -1.68
N GLY A 19 -8.81 -14.11 -2.87
CA GLY A 19 -10.19 -14.29 -3.33
C GLY A 19 -10.57 -15.76 -3.46
N MET A 20 -9.70 -16.60 -4.01
CA MET A 20 -9.91 -18.06 -4.06
C MET A 20 -10.02 -18.67 -2.65
N ASN A 21 -9.14 -18.25 -1.73
CA ASN A 21 -9.25 -18.68 -0.34
C ASN A 21 -10.55 -18.24 0.31
N ALA A 22 -10.97 -16.99 0.10
CA ALA A 22 -12.24 -16.48 0.61
C ALA A 22 -13.44 -17.26 0.05
N LEU A 23 -13.43 -17.59 -1.26
CA LEU A 23 -14.45 -18.38 -1.89
C LEU A 23 -14.51 -19.82 -1.32
N THR A 24 -13.35 -20.44 -1.13
CA THR A 24 -13.25 -21.76 -0.49
C THR A 24 -13.86 -21.72 0.91
N MET A 25 -13.63 -20.66 1.68
CA MET A 25 -14.20 -20.50 3.01
C MET A 25 -15.70 -20.27 2.98
N LEU A 26 -16.21 -19.52 2.01
CA LEU A 26 -17.65 -19.31 1.82
C LEU A 26 -18.39 -20.64 1.62
N ILE A 27 -17.73 -21.65 1.07
CA ILE A 27 -18.29 -22.99 0.86
C ILE A 27 -18.03 -23.88 2.07
N LEU A 28 -16.82 -23.85 2.62
CA LEU A 28 -16.38 -24.77 3.65
C LEU A 28 -17.05 -24.49 5.01
N VAL A 29 -17.22 -23.21 5.38
CA VAL A 29 -17.82 -22.84 6.67
C VAL A 29 -19.26 -23.35 6.79
N PRO A 30 -20.20 -23.08 5.87
CA PRO A 30 -21.56 -23.62 5.97
C PRO A 30 -21.57 -25.14 5.89
N PHE A 31 -20.67 -25.78 5.13
CA PHE A 31 -20.56 -27.23 5.10
C PHE A 31 -20.24 -27.79 6.52
N PHE A 32 -19.25 -27.21 7.21
CA PHE A 32 -18.94 -27.62 8.58
C PHE A 32 -20.10 -27.35 9.55
N LEU A 33 -20.76 -26.20 9.43
CA LEU A 33 -21.93 -25.90 10.31
C LEU A 33 -23.05 -26.87 10.13
N ILE A 34 -23.37 -27.27 8.88
CA ILE A 34 -24.39 -28.27 8.58
C ILE A 34 -23.99 -29.64 9.13
N ALA A 35 -22.69 -30.03 8.94
CA ALA A 35 -22.19 -31.31 9.43
C ALA A 35 -22.24 -31.39 10.97
N ILE A 36 -21.81 -30.33 11.67
CA ILE A 36 -21.90 -30.26 13.13
C ILE A 36 -23.35 -30.30 13.60
N GLY A 37 -24.24 -29.57 12.95
CA GLY A 37 -25.67 -29.56 13.26
C GLY A 37 -26.32 -30.92 13.06
N ALA A 38 -26.00 -31.63 11.96
CA ALA A 38 -26.51 -32.94 11.67
C ALA A 38 -26.06 -33.99 12.71
N ILE A 39 -24.78 -33.98 13.05
CA ILE A 39 -24.20 -34.90 14.06
C ILE A 39 -24.74 -34.57 15.46
N GLY A 40 -24.81 -33.28 15.82
CA GLY A 40 -25.31 -32.85 17.13
C GLY A 40 -26.82 -33.10 17.33
N SER A 41 -27.58 -33.33 16.25
CA SER A 41 -28.99 -33.66 16.28
C SER A 41 -29.25 -35.15 16.44
N ASP A 42 -28.25 -35.99 16.30
CA ASP A 42 -28.37 -37.43 16.47
C ASP A 42 -28.17 -37.82 17.96
N PRO A 43 -29.22 -38.33 18.64
CA PRO A 43 -29.15 -38.75 20.05
C PRO A 43 -28.14 -39.88 20.30
N SER A 44 -27.74 -40.61 19.26
CA SER A 44 -26.79 -41.72 19.35
C SER A 44 -25.32 -41.26 19.17
N ALA A 45 -25.11 -40.01 18.72
CA ALA A 45 -23.76 -39.50 18.50
C ALA A 45 -23.06 -39.22 19.83
N PRO A 46 -21.82 -39.69 20.00
CA PRO A 46 -21.05 -39.41 21.21
C PRO A 46 -20.76 -37.89 21.28
N PRO A 47 -20.98 -37.26 22.46
CA PRO A 47 -20.81 -35.83 22.64
C PRO A 47 -19.36 -35.34 22.33
N GLU A 48 -18.37 -36.26 22.53
CA GLU A 48 -16.98 -35.99 22.21
C GLU A 48 -16.78 -35.76 20.72
N LEU A 49 -17.51 -36.42 19.84
CA LEU A 49 -17.38 -36.26 18.39
C LEU A 49 -17.86 -34.87 17.97
N THR A 50 -18.95 -34.38 18.51
CA THR A 50 -19.47 -33.03 18.24
C THR A 50 -18.47 -31.96 18.73
N ALA A 51 -17.89 -32.15 19.93
CA ALA A 51 -16.89 -31.25 20.49
C ALA A 51 -15.61 -31.21 19.63
N ILE A 52 -15.12 -32.38 19.18
CA ILE A 52 -13.94 -32.47 18.32
C ILE A 52 -14.19 -31.79 16.97
N LEU A 53 -15.33 -32.08 16.33
CA LEU A 53 -15.70 -31.42 15.06
C LEU A 53 -15.82 -29.90 15.22
N GLY A 54 -16.42 -29.45 16.31
CA GLY A 54 -16.54 -28.02 16.63
C GLY A 54 -15.17 -27.37 16.80
N ALA A 55 -14.26 -28.01 17.54
CA ALA A 55 -12.90 -27.51 17.72
C ALA A 55 -12.13 -27.45 16.39
N PHE A 56 -12.23 -28.46 15.55
CA PHE A 56 -11.64 -28.46 14.21
C PHE A 56 -12.25 -27.36 13.34
N GLY A 57 -13.58 -27.18 13.37
CA GLY A 57 -14.26 -26.12 12.63
C GLY A 57 -13.75 -24.73 13.00
N VAL A 58 -13.62 -24.43 14.30
CA VAL A 58 -13.07 -23.16 14.79
C VAL A 58 -11.61 -23.01 14.38
N PHE A 59 -10.80 -24.06 14.53
CA PHE A 59 -9.38 -24.04 14.14
C PHE A 59 -9.21 -23.73 12.64
N PHE A 60 -9.92 -24.43 11.77
CA PHE A 60 -9.87 -24.19 10.34
C PHE A 60 -10.42 -22.82 9.96
N PHE A 61 -11.44 -22.33 10.64
CA PHE A 61 -11.94 -20.96 10.42
C PHE A 61 -10.89 -19.90 10.75
N LEU A 62 -10.19 -20.04 11.87
CA LEU A 62 -9.09 -19.11 12.24
C LEU A 62 -7.93 -19.19 11.26
N LEU A 63 -7.54 -20.38 10.83
CA LEU A 63 -6.53 -20.56 9.79
C LEU A 63 -6.95 -19.86 8.49
N ALA A 64 -8.19 -19.99 8.13
CA ALA A 64 -8.72 -19.38 6.93
C ALA A 64 -8.70 -17.86 6.97
N LEU A 65 -9.04 -17.25 8.09
CA LEU A 65 -8.90 -15.81 8.27
C LEU A 65 -7.43 -15.40 8.17
N LEU A 66 -6.52 -16.17 8.77
CA LEU A 66 -5.08 -15.89 8.75
C LEU A 66 -4.50 -15.98 7.33
N PHE A 67 -4.93 -16.95 6.52
CA PHE A 67 -4.43 -17.14 5.15
C PHE A 67 -5.21 -16.38 4.08
N GLY A 68 -6.45 -15.97 4.37
CA GLY A 68 -7.32 -15.27 3.43
C GLY A 68 -7.19 -13.74 3.49
N ILE A 69 -7.23 -13.17 4.70
CA ILE A 69 -7.27 -11.71 4.87
C ILE A 69 -5.97 -11.02 4.44
N PRO A 70 -4.77 -11.43 4.88
CA PRO A 70 -3.54 -10.72 4.55
C PRO A 70 -3.26 -10.61 3.05
N PRO A 71 -3.43 -11.67 2.21
CA PRO A 71 -3.22 -11.55 0.78
C PRO A 71 -4.17 -10.56 0.09
N VAL A 72 -5.44 -10.52 0.51
CA VAL A 72 -6.42 -9.57 -0.04
C VAL A 72 -6.04 -8.14 0.32
N VAL A 73 -5.72 -7.90 1.60
CA VAL A 73 -5.31 -6.57 2.09
C VAL A 73 -4.02 -6.11 1.41
N ALA A 74 -3.02 -7.00 1.30
CA ALA A 74 -1.76 -6.73 0.62
C ALA A 74 -1.97 -6.41 -0.86
N GLY A 75 -2.72 -7.23 -1.58
CA GLY A 75 -3.04 -7.04 -2.99
C GLY A 75 -3.75 -5.69 -3.23
N TYR A 76 -4.75 -5.36 -2.41
CA TYR A 76 -5.42 -4.05 -2.47
C TYR A 76 -4.46 -2.89 -2.20
N GLY A 77 -3.62 -3.01 -1.16
CA GLY A 77 -2.62 -2.01 -0.81
C GLY A 77 -1.60 -1.77 -1.92
N MET A 78 -1.14 -2.85 -2.58
CA MET A 78 -0.20 -2.78 -3.71
C MET A 78 -0.82 -2.10 -4.93
N LEU A 79 -2.08 -2.38 -5.26
CA LEU A 79 -2.80 -1.72 -6.35
C LEU A 79 -3.02 -0.24 -6.07
N LYS A 80 -3.29 0.13 -4.82
CA LYS A 80 -3.45 1.52 -4.35
C LYS A 80 -2.11 2.20 -4.02
N ARG A 81 -0.99 1.51 -4.20
CA ARG A 81 0.37 2.03 -3.95
C ARG A 81 0.54 2.64 -2.56
N LYS A 82 0.00 2.00 -1.54
CA LYS A 82 0.16 2.44 -0.15
C LYS A 82 1.53 2.03 0.39
N SER A 83 2.17 2.88 1.20
CA SER A 83 3.50 2.59 1.80
C SER A 83 3.49 1.33 2.67
N TRP A 84 2.43 1.11 3.44
CA TRP A 84 2.25 -0.10 4.25
C TRP A 84 2.08 -1.39 3.43
N ALA A 85 1.77 -1.28 2.13
CA ALA A 85 1.54 -2.44 1.27
C ALA A 85 2.79 -3.32 1.12
N ARG A 86 3.99 -2.74 1.23
CA ARG A 86 5.25 -3.48 1.21
C ARG A 86 5.31 -4.47 2.38
N VAL A 87 5.04 -4.02 3.59
CA VAL A 87 5.09 -4.87 4.80
C VAL A 87 4.02 -5.96 4.73
N MET A 88 2.78 -5.59 4.38
CA MET A 88 1.69 -6.55 4.20
C MET A 88 1.96 -7.53 3.05
N GLY A 89 2.63 -7.10 1.99
CA GLY A 89 3.06 -7.94 0.89
C GLY A 89 4.06 -9.02 1.33
N ILE A 90 5.03 -8.66 2.16
CA ILE A 90 6.02 -9.61 2.72
C ILE A 90 5.33 -10.64 3.63
N ILE A 91 4.46 -10.18 4.54
CA ILE A 91 3.70 -11.07 5.43
C ILE A 91 2.85 -12.05 4.61
N SER A 92 2.12 -11.54 3.62
CA SER A 92 1.28 -12.35 2.75
C SER A 92 2.09 -13.35 1.92
N ALA A 93 3.25 -12.94 1.39
CA ALA A 93 4.14 -13.83 0.65
C ALA A 93 4.66 -14.97 1.54
N CYS A 94 5.04 -14.69 2.79
CA CYS A 94 5.45 -15.73 3.74
C CYS A 94 4.30 -16.72 4.04
N LEU A 95 3.08 -16.22 4.23
CA LEU A 95 1.92 -17.08 4.48
C LEU A 95 1.58 -17.93 3.25
N THR A 96 1.61 -17.36 2.05
CA THR A 96 1.33 -18.09 0.81
C THR A 96 2.39 -19.14 0.49
N ALA A 97 3.62 -19.00 1.00
CA ALA A 97 4.69 -19.98 0.80
C ALA A 97 4.33 -21.39 1.28
N LEU A 98 3.47 -21.49 2.29
CA LEU A 98 2.99 -22.77 2.84
C LEU A 98 2.08 -23.54 1.87
N SER A 99 1.57 -22.88 0.84
CA SER A 99 0.66 -23.46 -0.17
C SER A 99 1.45 -23.90 -1.42
N PHE A 100 2.15 -25.03 -1.30
CA PHE A 100 2.90 -25.62 -2.43
C PHE A 100 1.94 -26.17 -3.52
N PRO A 101 2.28 -26.04 -4.85
CA PRO A 101 3.45 -25.37 -5.41
C PRO A 101 3.23 -23.89 -5.80
N LEU A 102 1.98 -23.47 -6.00
CA LEU A 102 1.65 -22.13 -6.54
C LEU A 102 1.97 -21.01 -5.54
N GLY A 103 1.65 -21.22 -4.28
CA GLY A 103 1.93 -20.23 -3.23
C GLY A 103 3.43 -20.02 -3.02
N THR A 104 4.23 -21.08 -3.12
CA THR A 104 5.69 -20.98 -3.03
C THR A 104 6.26 -20.17 -4.20
N ALA A 105 5.79 -20.41 -5.42
CA ALA A 105 6.20 -19.64 -6.60
C ALA A 105 5.85 -18.15 -6.46
N LEU A 106 4.63 -17.85 -5.98
CA LEU A 106 4.18 -16.49 -5.72
C LEU A 106 5.01 -15.82 -4.62
N CYS A 107 5.37 -16.56 -3.56
CA CYS A 107 6.25 -16.09 -2.49
C CYS A 107 7.62 -15.69 -3.04
N VAL A 108 8.29 -16.57 -3.77
CA VAL A 108 9.62 -16.32 -4.34
C VAL A 108 9.59 -15.08 -5.25
N TYR A 109 8.60 -15.00 -6.13
CA TYR A 109 8.45 -13.86 -7.05
C TYR A 109 8.19 -12.55 -6.29
N SER A 110 7.30 -12.57 -5.29
CA SER A 110 6.99 -11.40 -4.46
C SER A 110 8.19 -10.94 -3.64
N MET A 111 8.93 -11.88 -3.05
CA MET A 111 10.15 -11.58 -2.28
C MET A 111 11.23 -10.97 -3.17
N TRP A 112 11.48 -11.57 -4.33
CA TRP A 112 12.45 -11.04 -5.28
C TRP A 112 12.15 -9.57 -5.64
N PHE A 113 10.89 -9.25 -5.92
CA PHE A 113 10.48 -7.88 -6.23
C PHE A 113 10.55 -6.96 -5.01
N LEU A 114 9.98 -7.34 -3.86
CA LEU A 114 9.86 -6.48 -2.68
C LEU A 114 11.21 -6.14 -2.04
N PHE A 115 12.19 -7.06 -2.10
CA PHE A 115 13.56 -6.83 -1.61
C PHE A 115 14.48 -6.20 -2.67
N GLY A 116 14.14 -6.30 -3.95
CA GLY A 116 14.89 -5.71 -5.05
C GLY A 116 14.36 -4.33 -5.45
N GLU A 117 13.72 -4.29 -6.61
CA GLU A 117 13.22 -3.03 -7.21
C GLU A 117 12.09 -2.38 -6.40
N GLY A 118 11.28 -3.20 -5.72
CA GLY A 118 10.16 -2.71 -4.91
C GLY A 118 10.60 -1.85 -3.73
N GLU A 119 11.78 -2.09 -3.17
CA GLU A 119 12.30 -1.23 -2.09
C GLU A 119 12.44 0.22 -2.55
N LYS A 120 13.09 0.43 -3.69
CA LYS A 120 13.29 1.76 -4.27
C LYS A 120 11.96 2.40 -4.67
N PHE A 121 11.05 1.57 -5.19
CA PHE A 121 9.73 2.00 -5.63
C PHE A 121 8.87 2.52 -4.46
N TYR A 122 8.81 1.82 -3.33
CA TYR A 122 8.05 2.25 -2.16
C TYR A 122 8.75 3.37 -1.37
N ARG A 123 10.08 3.36 -1.31
CA ARG A 123 10.85 4.42 -0.66
C ARG A 123 10.66 5.78 -1.33
N GLY A 124 10.41 5.81 -2.64
CA GLY A 124 10.09 7.03 -3.38
C GLY A 124 8.75 7.68 -3.01
N TYR A 125 7.80 6.91 -2.43
CA TYR A 125 6.51 7.45 -1.96
C TYR A 125 6.57 8.11 -0.58
N ASP A 126 7.50 7.66 0.26
CA ASP A 126 7.72 8.20 1.61
C ASP A 126 8.79 9.30 1.60
N ALA A 127 9.47 9.51 0.47
CA ALA A 127 10.42 10.59 0.33
C ALA A 127 9.70 11.94 0.39
N PRO A 128 10.20 12.91 1.17
CA PRO A 128 9.68 14.27 1.11
C PRO A 128 9.78 14.77 -0.34
N PRO A 129 8.84 15.61 -0.79
CA PRO A 129 8.87 16.15 -2.13
C PRO A 129 10.25 16.74 -2.40
N ALA A 130 10.84 16.40 -3.54
CA ALA A 130 12.12 16.93 -3.93
C ALA A 130 12.10 18.46 -3.79
N PRO A 131 13.15 19.07 -3.25
CA PRO A 131 13.23 20.53 -3.16
C PRO A 131 12.96 21.11 -4.56
N ALA A 132 12.12 22.15 -4.61
CA ALA A 132 11.77 22.79 -5.88
C ALA A 132 13.06 23.14 -6.64
N PRO A 133 13.12 22.83 -7.94
CA PRO A 133 14.29 23.18 -8.76
C PRO A 133 14.64 24.65 -8.59
N ASP A 134 15.92 25.00 -8.63
CA ASP A 134 16.41 26.35 -8.35
C ASP A 134 15.69 27.43 -9.21
N TYR A 135 15.34 27.10 -10.46
CA TYR A 135 14.58 28.02 -11.33
C TYR A 135 13.17 28.35 -10.81
N LEU A 136 12.51 27.44 -10.05
CA LEU A 136 11.21 27.74 -9.41
C LEU A 136 11.40 28.56 -8.12
N ARG A 137 12.51 28.36 -7.41
CA ARG A 137 12.89 29.22 -6.27
C ARG A 137 13.16 30.63 -6.73
N ASP A 138 13.90 30.76 -7.84
CA ASP A 138 14.19 32.07 -8.44
C ASP A 138 12.90 32.73 -8.94
N ALA A 139 12.00 32.00 -9.61
CA ALA A 139 10.72 32.55 -10.06
C ALA A 139 9.89 33.14 -8.89
N SER A 140 9.81 32.45 -7.75
CA SER A 140 9.13 32.96 -6.56
C SER A 140 9.80 34.23 -5.99
N SER A 141 11.15 34.29 -6.05
CA SER A 141 11.91 35.48 -5.64
C SER A 141 11.70 36.66 -6.58
N TYR A 142 11.59 36.40 -7.88
CA TYR A 142 11.26 37.43 -8.88
C TYR A 142 9.85 37.99 -8.68
N GLU A 143 8.85 37.16 -8.45
CA GLU A 143 7.48 37.63 -8.17
C GLU A 143 7.39 38.47 -6.88
N TRP A 144 8.08 38.03 -5.82
CA TRP A 144 8.15 38.77 -4.57
C TRP A 144 8.83 40.11 -4.73
N ASN A 145 9.96 40.14 -5.44
CA ASN A 145 10.68 41.38 -5.72
C ASN A 145 9.89 42.32 -6.62
N ALA A 146 9.17 41.80 -7.63
CA ALA A 146 8.29 42.58 -8.47
C ALA A 146 7.11 43.21 -7.72
N ARG A 147 6.48 42.46 -6.78
CA ARG A 147 5.44 43.00 -5.89
C ARG A 147 5.97 44.14 -5.04
N ARG A 148 7.13 43.93 -4.39
CA ARG A 148 7.77 44.92 -3.53
C ARG A 148 8.16 46.19 -4.32
N ALA A 149 8.70 46.04 -5.51
CA ALA A 149 9.02 47.15 -6.39
C ALA A 149 7.76 47.96 -6.81
N ASN A 150 6.64 47.30 -7.05
CA ASN A 150 5.38 47.94 -7.36
C ASN A 150 4.75 48.68 -6.16
N GLU A 151 4.92 48.14 -4.93
CA GLU A 151 4.49 48.78 -3.68
C GLU A 151 5.30 50.06 -3.44
N VAL A 152 6.63 49.97 -3.53
CA VAL A 152 7.52 51.17 -3.42
C VAL A 152 7.18 52.21 -4.45
N ARG A 153 6.88 51.83 -5.70
CA ARG A 153 6.48 52.78 -6.77
C ARG A 153 5.13 53.46 -6.46
N ARG A 154 4.21 52.80 -5.77
CA ARG A 154 2.92 53.37 -5.35
C ARG A 154 3.10 54.37 -4.21
N GLU A 155 4.07 54.12 -3.33
CA GLU A 155 4.34 54.99 -2.17
C GLU A 155 5.20 56.22 -2.53
N GLN A 156 5.87 56.20 -3.69
CA GLN A 156 6.64 57.37 -4.14
C GLN A 156 5.72 58.54 -4.47
N PRO A 157 6.03 59.73 -3.96
CA PRO A 157 5.32 60.96 -4.35
C PRO A 157 5.33 61.15 -5.87
N ARG A 158 4.24 61.65 -6.46
CA ARG A 158 4.13 61.83 -7.90
C ARG A 158 5.16 62.79 -8.45
N ASP A 159 5.78 63.59 -7.62
CA ASP A 159 6.79 64.60 -7.98
C ASP A 159 8.22 64.10 -7.79
N TYR A 160 8.42 62.78 -7.54
CA TYR A 160 9.76 62.21 -7.42
C TYR A 160 10.47 62.22 -8.78
N VAL A 161 11.49 63.08 -8.90
CA VAL A 161 12.42 63.10 -10.04
C VAL A 161 13.66 62.33 -9.62
N PRO A 162 13.92 61.15 -10.21
CA PRO A 162 15.11 60.40 -9.85
C PRO A 162 16.37 61.18 -10.21
N PRO A 163 17.47 61.10 -9.42
CA PRO A 163 18.71 61.77 -9.71
C PRO A 163 19.25 61.32 -11.08
N ALA A 164 19.71 62.28 -11.87
CA ALA A 164 20.16 62.08 -13.26
C ALA A 164 21.35 61.12 -13.41
N GLN A 165 22.06 60.86 -12.34
CA GLN A 165 23.18 59.87 -12.30
C GLN A 165 23.14 59.06 -10.97
N PRO A 166 23.33 57.74 -11.04
CA PRO A 166 23.48 56.96 -9.84
C PRO A 166 24.74 57.40 -9.08
N PRO A 167 24.75 57.38 -7.74
CA PRO A 167 25.94 57.69 -6.95
C PRO A 167 27.10 56.79 -7.36
N ASP A 168 28.27 57.36 -7.58
CA ASP A 168 29.48 56.61 -7.91
C ASP A 168 30.07 56.01 -6.61
N TRP A 169 29.85 54.72 -6.41
CA TRP A 169 30.33 53.95 -5.23
C TRP A 169 31.78 53.52 -5.35
N ARG A 170 32.52 53.96 -6.41
CA ARG A 170 33.90 53.52 -6.69
C ARG A 170 34.98 54.56 -6.33
N SER A 171 34.62 55.66 -5.68
CA SER A 171 35.55 56.64 -5.19
C SER A 171 36.00 56.39 -3.73
#